data_67ae85bb2ebdd93b6c2a9536d1e99028
#
_entry.id   67ae85bb2ebdd93b6c2a9536d1e99028
#
_cell.length_a   1.000
_cell.length_b   1.000
_cell.length_c   1.000
_cell.angle_alpha   90.00
_cell.angle_beta   90.00
_cell.angle_gamma   90.00
#
_symmetry.space_group_name_H-M   'P 1'
#
loop_
_entity.id
_entity.type
_entity.pdbx_description
1 polymer ?
#
loop_
_entity_poly.entity_id
_entity_poly.type
_entity_poly.pdbx_seq_one_letter_code
_entity_poly.pdbx_strand_id
1 'polypeptide(L)'
;MSFLKNTAGRTHDCGMCQRGCPFGEKQGAAQTWLKDCAEAGGQFMQKARVERVIFSEESHPKELVIDPKQSSATSRRKYAVGVVVCDAQTGKRSVVRARKAVVCSGGAIHTPALLLRSGVHLNGAVGKGLHLHPVTAVTGWFMESVKPWEGSIMTLISREVDNRQGTHYGSKLEVFASNPGFYAGLFVPWRSSGDHKACMARYEQSFTIVVLARDRGAGKVSVEDGNGATGEPVIDYALDPFDAEGLLEGILLACRALDAAGALEIATTLPSVPHFKAAPHENIDPDQTRFENWLADIRTAGVKPGYGLLGSAHQMSSCRMGGKPGKTTVVSEKGQVWGHEKLWVADGSVLPTATGVNPAISIMSVAHHIGNQLVGHLKEQ
;
A
#
# COMPACT_ATOMS: atom_id res chain seq x y z
N MET A 1 -11.00 -19.05 17.96
CA MET A 1 -11.10 -18.27 16.70
C MET A 1 -11.99 -17.05 16.96
N SER A 2 -11.49 -15.85 16.84
CA SER A 2 -12.33 -14.65 16.87
C SER A 2 -12.69 -14.29 15.42
N PHE A 3 -13.96 -14.33 15.08
CA PHE A 3 -14.42 -13.84 13.78
C PHE A 3 -14.24 -12.33 13.72
N LEU A 4 -13.53 -11.85 12.70
CA LEU A 4 -13.46 -10.41 12.43
C LEU A 4 -14.83 -9.93 11.96
N LYS A 5 -15.39 -8.96 12.67
CA LYS A 5 -16.59 -8.27 12.22
C LYS A 5 -16.21 -7.35 11.08
N ASN A 6 -17.08 -7.20 10.08
CA ASN A 6 -16.93 -6.14 9.09
C ASN A 6 -17.06 -4.74 9.74
N THR A 7 -16.76 -3.68 9.01
CA THR A 7 -16.82 -2.30 9.54
C THR A 7 -18.21 -1.85 9.97
N ALA A 8 -19.27 -2.60 9.63
CA ALA A 8 -20.64 -2.39 10.14
C ALA A 8 -20.92 -3.15 11.46
N GLY A 9 -19.93 -3.89 11.98
CA GLY A 9 -20.07 -4.65 13.22
C GLY A 9 -20.83 -5.99 13.08
N ARG A 10 -21.18 -6.37 11.87
CA ARG A 10 -21.87 -7.63 11.56
C ARG A 10 -20.90 -8.70 11.10
N THR A 11 -21.20 -9.96 11.36
CA THR A 11 -20.49 -11.10 10.80
C THR A 11 -21.28 -11.60 9.60
N HIS A 12 -20.65 -11.73 8.44
CA HIS A 12 -21.24 -12.36 7.26
C HIS A 12 -20.17 -12.98 6.36
N ASP A 13 -20.57 -13.99 5.61
CA ASP A 13 -19.66 -14.84 4.82
C ASP A 13 -19.94 -14.76 3.30
N CYS A 14 -20.37 -13.61 2.82
CA CYS A 14 -20.77 -13.48 1.41
C CYS A 14 -19.62 -13.52 0.39
N GLY A 15 -18.36 -13.40 0.81
CA GLY A 15 -17.18 -13.45 -0.09
C GLY A 15 -17.07 -12.31 -1.12
N MET A 16 -17.95 -11.31 -1.08
CA MET A 16 -18.09 -10.30 -2.14
C MET A 16 -17.22 -9.07 -1.98
N CYS A 17 -16.42 -8.96 -0.89
CA CYS A 17 -15.65 -7.75 -0.58
C CYS A 17 -14.71 -7.29 -1.71
N GLN A 18 -14.19 -8.18 -2.53
CA GLN A 18 -13.31 -7.86 -3.65
C GLN A 18 -14.04 -7.37 -4.91
N ARG A 19 -15.36 -7.57 -4.98
CA ARG A 19 -16.21 -7.20 -6.12
C ARG A 19 -17.12 -6.01 -5.84
N GLY A 20 -16.99 -5.45 -4.64
CA GLY A 20 -17.92 -4.48 -4.07
C GLY A 20 -18.89 -5.14 -3.10
N CYS A 21 -19.47 -4.35 -2.20
CA CYS A 21 -20.44 -4.84 -1.23
C CYS A 21 -21.86 -4.67 -1.80
N PRO A 22 -22.53 -5.76 -2.27
CA PRO A 22 -23.84 -5.65 -2.89
C PRO A 22 -24.94 -5.26 -1.88
N PHE A 23 -24.67 -5.41 -0.59
CA PHE A 23 -25.61 -5.13 0.50
C PHE A 23 -25.39 -3.75 1.13
N GLY A 24 -24.39 -2.99 0.69
CA GLY A 24 -24.05 -1.68 1.29
C GLY A 24 -23.57 -1.73 2.74
N GLU A 25 -23.25 -2.90 3.27
CA GLU A 25 -22.85 -3.08 4.69
C GLU A 25 -21.41 -2.69 4.98
N LYS A 26 -20.54 -2.73 3.96
CA LYS A 26 -19.14 -2.33 4.13
C LYS A 26 -19.06 -0.81 4.24
N GLN A 27 -18.64 -0.33 5.42
CA GLN A 27 -18.53 1.08 5.74
C GLN A 27 -17.20 1.66 5.23
N GLY A 28 -17.08 1.81 3.91
CA GLY A 28 -15.95 2.46 3.27
C GLY A 28 -16.07 3.99 3.29
N ALA A 29 -15.04 4.71 2.85
CA ALA A 29 -15.02 6.17 2.83
C ALA A 29 -16.19 6.79 2.03
N ALA A 30 -16.66 6.10 0.98
CA ALA A 30 -17.78 6.57 0.18
C ALA A 30 -19.13 6.57 0.94
N GLN A 31 -19.31 5.58 1.83
CA GLN A 31 -20.51 5.45 2.66
C GLN A 31 -20.45 6.26 3.96
N THR A 32 -19.29 6.77 4.32
CA THR A 32 -19.03 7.49 5.58
C THR A 32 -18.53 8.91 5.27
N TRP A 33 -17.26 9.17 5.33
CA TRP A 33 -16.67 10.50 5.28
C TRP A 33 -16.97 11.31 4.00
N LEU A 34 -17.01 10.67 2.83
CA LEU A 34 -17.37 11.39 1.59
C LEU A 34 -18.85 11.74 1.57
N LYS A 35 -19.70 10.85 2.11
CA LYS A 35 -21.13 11.14 2.29
C LYS A 35 -21.33 12.32 3.25
N ASP A 36 -20.72 12.27 4.44
CA ASP A 36 -20.78 13.35 5.43
C ASP A 36 -20.26 14.67 4.85
N CYS A 37 -19.20 14.62 4.05
CA CYS A 37 -18.66 15.79 3.36
C CYS A 37 -19.68 16.37 2.36
N ALA A 38 -20.35 15.53 1.57
CA ALA A 38 -21.39 15.97 0.63
C ALA A 38 -22.59 16.60 1.36
N GLU A 39 -23.03 15.99 2.44
CA GLU A 39 -24.13 16.50 3.28
C GLU A 39 -23.79 17.83 3.95
N ALA A 40 -22.50 18.05 4.27
CA ALA A 40 -21.99 19.34 4.75
C ALA A 40 -21.75 20.39 3.65
N GLY A 41 -22.14 20.12 2.39
CA GLY A 41 -21.98 21.04 1.26
C GLY A 41 -20.64 20.95 0.54
N GLY A 42 -19.85 19.91 0.80
CA GLY A 42 -18.60 19.64 0.07
C GLY A 42 -18.88 19.35 -1.41
N GLN A 43 -18.01 19.86 -2.28
CA GLN A 43 -18.13 19.66 -3.72
C GLN A 43 -17.03 18.71 -4.23
N PHE A 44 -17.39 17.86 -5.19
CA PHE A 44 -16.50 16.89 -5.80
C PHE A 44 -16.29 17.19 -7.29
N MET A 45 -15.05 17.36 -7.70
CA MET A 45 -14.68 17.53 -9.10
C MET A 45 -14.10 16.22 -9.63
N GLN A 46 -14.86 15.51 -10.46
CA GLN A 46 -14.43 14.27 -11.10
C GLN A 46 -13.59 14.56 -12.34
N LYS A 47 -12.81 13.56 -12.79
CA LYS A 47 -11.95 13.64 -13.99
C LYS A 47 -10.97 14.82 -13.96
N ALA A 48 -10.66 15.30 -12.78
CA ALA A 48 -9.83 16.46 -12.50
C ALA A 48 -8.47 16.01 -11.95
N ARG A 49 -7.42 16.12 -12.75
CA ARG A 49 -6.04 15.85 -12.33
C ARG A 49 -5.41 17.14 -11.83
N VAL A 50 -5.01 17.16 -10.58
CA VAL A 50 -4.23 18.27 -10.02
C VAL A 50 -2.78 18.12 -10.47
N GLU A 51 -2.30 19.07 -11.27
CA GLU A 51 -0.94 19.05 -11.82
C GLU A 51 0.07 19.65 -10.84
N ARG A 52 -0.26 20.77 -10.20
CA ARG A 52 0.62 21.45 -9.22
C ARG A 52 -0.16 22.35 -8.27
N VAL A 53 0.46 22.65 -7.14
CA VAL A 53 0.03 23.69 -6.19
C VAL A 53 0.59 25.04 -6.64
N ILE A 54 -0.19 26.10 -6.49
CA ILE A 54 0.21 27.48 -6.79
C ILE A 54 0.57 28.16 -5.47
N PHE A 55 1.71 28.85 -5.46
CA PHE A 55 2.20 29.59 -4.31
C PHE A 55 2.23 31.10 -4.60
N SER A 56 2.07 31.87 -3.52
CA SER A 56 2.38 33.28 -3.45
C SER A 56 3.44 33.49 -2.37
N GLU A 57 4.29 34.48 -2.54
CA GLU A 57 5.25 34.91 -1.53
C GLU A 57 4.64 35.87 -0.48
N GLU A 58 3.40 36.35 -0.75
CA GLU A 58 2.65 37.23 0.15
C GLU A 58 1.34 36.58 0.59
N SER A 59 0.87 36.94 1.79
CA SER A 59 -0.38 36.41 2.38
C SER A 59 -1.65 36.78 1.59
N HIS A 60 -1.59 37.84 0.77
CA HIS A 60 -2.68 38.30 -0.09
C HIS A 60 -2.17 38.65 -1.49
N PRO A 61 -2.17 37.72 -2.44
CA PRO A 61 -1.74 38.02 -3.80
C PRO A 61 -2.75 38.89 -4.53
N LYS A 62 -2.28 40.01 -5.08
CA LYS A 62 -3.07 40.81 -6.03
C LYS A 62 -3.11 40.18 -7.42
N GLU A 63 -2.11 39.35 -7.76
CA GLU A 63 -2.03 38.62 -9.05
C GLU A 63 -1.42 37.24 -8.86
N LEU A 64 -1.97 36.26 -9.59
CA LEU A 64 -1.47 34.88 -9.65
C LEU A 64 -0.42 34.76 -10.76
N VAL A 65 0.86 34.62 -10.40
CA VAL A 65 1.93 34.34 -11.37
C VAL A 65 1.92 32.87 -11.74
N ILE A 66 1.71 32.56 -13.02
CA ILE A 66 1.60 31.18 -13.54
C ILE A 66 2.98 30.68 -14.05
N ASP A 67 4.09 31.36 -13.77
CA ASP A 67 5.43 31.02 -14.30
C ASP A 67 6.15 29.97 -13.44
N PRO A 68 6.55 28.80 -14.03
CA PRO A 68 7.28 27.75 -13.33
C PRO A 68 8.75 28.06 -12.99
N LYS A 69 9.34 29.13 -13.53
CA LYS A 69 10.79 29.39 -13.47
C LYS A 69 11.26 30.30 -12.34
N GLN A 70 10.38 30.84 -11.52
CA GLN A 70 10.79 31.71 -10.39
C GLN A 70 11.00 30.92 -9.11
N SER A 71 12.10 30.22 -8.97
CA SER A 71 12.63 29.78 -7.67
C SER A 71 13.96 30.47 -7.41
N SER A 72 13.96 31.64 -6.81
CA SER A 72 15.16 32.24 -6.20
C SER A 72 15.19 31.97 -4.69
N ALA A 73 16.34 31.54 -4.22
CA ALA A 73 16.61 31.17 -2.84
C ALA A 73 16.64 32.38 -1.91
N THR A 74 15.47 32.82 -1.44
CA THR A 74 15.33 33.71 -0.31
C THR A 74 14.33 33.11 0.67
N SER A 75 14.57 33.21 1.97
CA SER A 75 13.83 32.60 3.07
C SER A 75 12.41 33.17 3.29
N ARG A 76 11.69 33.52 2.23
CA ARG A 76 10.33 34.01 2.28
C ARG A 76 9.35 32.86 2.45
N ARG A 77 8.37 33.00 3.34
CA ARG A 77 7.29 32.02 3.51
C ARG A 77 6.46 31.95 2.25
N LYS A 78 6.21 30.73 1.75
CA LYS A 78 5.35 30.47 0.60
C LYS A 78 3.95 30.12 1.08
N TYR A 79 2.94 30.77 0.52
CA TYR A 79 1.53 30.53 0.84
C TYR A 79 0.87 29.76 -0.29
N ALA A 80 0.26 28.61 -0.02
CA ALA A 80 -0.55 27.90 -1.01
C ALA A 80 -1.86 28.66 -1.25
N VAL A 81 -2.09 29.07 -2.50
CA VAL A 81 -3.23 29.93 -2.88
C VAL A 81 -4.18 29.27 -3.88
N GLY A 82 -3.87 28.06 -4.31
CA GLY A 82 -4.71 27.29 -5.24
C GLY A 82 -3.96 26.15 -5.89
N VAL A 83 -4.61 25.55 -6.87
CA VAL A 83 -4.06 24.45 -7.66
C VAL A 83 -4.37 24.63 -9.14
N VAL A 84 -3.49 24.12 -10.00
CA VAL A 84 -3.76 23.93 -11.43
C VAL A 84 -4.40 22.56 -11.60
N VAL A 85 -5.55 22.54 -12.25
CA VAL A 85 -6.32 21.34 -12.55
C VAL A 85 -6.40 21.14 -14.05
N CYS A 86 -6.12 19.92 -14.50
CA CYS A 86 -6.32 19.48 -15.88
C CYS A 86 -7.53 18.54 -15.93
N ASP A 87 -8.48 18.85 -16.80
CA ASP A 87 -9.57 17.93 -17.13
C ASP A 87 -9.01 16.74 -17.91
N ALA A 88 -9.18 15.52 -17.37
CA ALA A 88 -8.59 14.32 -17.94
C ALA A 88 -9.20 13.89 -19.29
N GLN A 89 -10.38 14.42 -19.65
CA GLN A 89 -11.04 14.12 -20.93
C GLN A 89 -10.67 15.11 -22.02
N THR A 90 -10.65 16.40 -21.67
CA THR A 90 -10.47 17.49 -22.66
C THR A 90 -9.06 18.05 -22.69
N GLY A 91 -8.23 17.73 -21.68
CA GLY A 91 -6.90 18.33 -21.50
C GLY A 91 -6.93 19.82 -21.10
N LYS A 92 -8.11 20.40 -20.89
CA LYS A 92 -8.25 21.83 -20.54
C LYS A 92 -7.74 22.08 -19.13
N ARG A 93 -6.90 23.08 -18.97
CA ARG A 93 -6.37 23.52 -17.66
C ARG A 93 -7.19 24.66 -17.11
N SER A 94 -7.40 24.62 -15.79
CA SER A 94 -8.06 25.66 -15.02
C SER A 94 -7.38 25.84 -13.66
N VAL A 95 -7.66 26.97 -13.02
CA VAL A 95 -7.15 27.27 -11.67
C VAL A 95 -8.29 27.22 -10.68
N VAL A 96 -8.12 26.39 -9.64
CA VAL A 96 -9.01 26.39 -8.47
C VAL A 96 -8.30 27.13 -7.34
N ARG A 97 -8.87 28.26 -6.93
CA ARG A 97 -8.31 29.10 -5.85
C ARG A 97 -8.67 28.53 -4.47
N ALA A 98 -7.71 28.51 -3.57
CA ALA A 98 -7.89 28.15 -2.17
C ALA A 98 -7.99 29.39 -1.30
N ARG A 99 -9.10 29.57 -0.60
CA ARG A 99 -9.29 30.70 0.33
C ARG A 99 -8.57 30.47 1.65
N LYS A 100 -8.61 29.26 2.18
CA LYS A 100 -8.11 28.92 3.52
C LYS A 100 -6.88 28.03 3.49
N ALA A 101 -6.94 26.88 2.82
CA ALA A 101 -5.84 25.93 2.77
C ALA A 101 -5.95 25.03 1.52
N VAL A 102 -4.82 24.39 1.16
CA VAL A 102 -4.73 23.27 0.23
C VAL A 102 -4.33 22.04 1.04
N VAL A 103 -5.07 20.96 0.91
CA VAL A 103 -4.77 19.66 1.54
C VAL A 103 -4.47 18.65 0.44
N CYS A 104 -3.25 18.10 0.46
CA CYS A 104 -2.85 17.03 -0.45
C CYS A 104 -3.18 15.68 0.19
N SER A 105 -3.95 14.85 -0.53
CA SER A 105 -4.38 13.50 -0.08
C SER A 105 -4.35 12.50 -1.23
N GLY A 106 -3.34 12.59 -2.11
CA GLY A 106 -3.17 11.71 -3.27
C GLY A 106 -2.50 10.37 -2.95
N GLY A 107 -2.21 10.08 -1.68
CA GLY A 107 -1.51 8.88 -1.23
C GLY A 107 0.00 8.93 -1.44
N ALA A 108 0.69 7.88 -0.99
CA ALA A 108 2.15 7.87 -0.88
C ALA A 108 2.92 7.89 -2.21
N ILE A 109 2.24 7.81 -3.34
CA ILE A 109 2.84 7.92 -4.68
C ILE A 109 2.54 9.28 -5.30
N HIS A 110 1.27 9.69 -5.32
CA HIS A 110 0.88 10.91 -6.03
C HIS A 110 1.06 12.19 -5.20
N THR A 111 0.97 12.14 -3.87
CA THR A 111 1.23 13.31 -3.02
C THR A 111 2.67 13.80 -3.13
N PRO A 112 3.73 12.97 -2.96
CA PRO A 112 5.10 13.45 -3.19
C PRO A 112 5.32 13.90 -4.63
N ALA A 113 4.77 13.23 -5.63
CA ALA A 113 4.87 13.65 -7.02
C ALA A 113 4.22 15.03 -7.26
N LEU A 114 3.06 15.29 -6.65
CA LEU A 114 2.40 16.61 -6.70
C LEU A 114 3.26 17.69 -6.05
N LEU A 115 3.83 17.43 -4.86
CA LEU A 115 4.72 18.35 -4.18
C LEU A 115 5.97 18.64 -5.01
N LEU A 116 6.61 17.62 -5.58
CA LEU A 116 7.79 17.76 -6.44
C LEU A 116 7.48 18.61 -7.69
N ARG A 117 6.38 18.33 -8.40
CA ARG A 117 5.92 19.14 -9.53
C ARG A 117 5.60 20.59 -9.15
N SER A 118 5.28 20.82 -7.89
CA SER A 118 5.00 22.16 -7.34
C SER A 118 6.27 22.90 -6.86
N GLY A 119 7.46 22.31 -7.06
CA GLY A 119 8.74 22.90 -6.63
C GLY A 119 9.00 22.77 -5.11
N VAL A 120 8.30 21.86 -4.44
CA VAL A 120 8.49 21.58 -2.99
C VAL A 120 9.42 20.38 -2.84
N HIS A 121 10.68 20.63 -2.55
CA HIS A 121 11.71 19.57 -2.43
C HIS A 121 12.19 19.31 -1.00
N LEU A 122 12.15 20.31 -0.13
CA LEU A 122 12.54 20.26 1.28
C LEU A 122 13.89 19.53 1.51
N ASN A 123 14.95 20.03 0.87
CA ASN A 123 16.29 19.43 0.91
C ASN A 123 16.31 17.95 0.44
N GLY A 124 15.41 17.60 -0.45
CA GLY A 124 15.26 16.26 -0.99
C GLY A 124 14.57 15.27 -0.05
N ALA A 125 13.82 15.74 0.95
CA ALA A 125 13.02 14.89 1.83
C ALA A 125 11.76 14.35 1.14
N VAL A 126 11.13 15.16 0.25
CA VAL A 126 9.91 14.77 -0.45
C VAL A 126 10.17 13.56 -1.35
N GLY A 127 9.33 12.56 -1.23
CA GLY A 127 9.40 11.29 -1.95
C GLY A 127 10.30 10.24 -1.30
N LYS A 128 11.19 10.59 -0.39
CA LYS A 128 12.06 9.62 0.29
C LYS A 128 11.32 8.84 1.37
N GLY A 129 11.77 7.61 1.55
CA GLY A 129 11.30 6.76 2.63
C GLY A 129 9.98 6.06 2.32
N LEU A 130 9.70 5.80 1.04
CA LEU A 130 8.56 4.98 0.65
C LEU A 130 8.69 3.57 1.24
N HIS A 131 7.69 3.16 2.01
CA HIS A 131 7.49 1.80 2.47
C HIS A 131 6.30 1.17 1.74
N LEU A 132 6.37 -0.15 1.52
CA LEU A 132 5.42 -0.86 0.66
C LEU A 132 4.72 -2.04 1.33
N HIS A 133 5.25 -2.60 2.44
CA HIS A 133 4.90 -3.93 2.89
C HIS A 133 5.00 -4.94 1.73
N PRO A 134 6.20 -5.38 1.32
CA PRO A 134 6.36 -6.37 0.27
C PRO A 134 5.58 -7.64 0.59
N VAL A 135 4.88 -8.16 -0.39
CA VAL A 135 3.97 -9.31 -0.26
C VAL A 135 4.33 -10.38 -1.27
N THR A 136 4.33 -11.62 -0.82
CA THR A 136 4.36 -12.83 -1.65
C THR A 136 3.29 -13.82 -1.17
N ALA A 137 3.20 -14.99 -1.77
CA ALA A 137 2.17 -15.97 -1.41
C ALA A 137 2.69 -17.42 -1.50
N VAL A 138 2.01 -18.29 -0.75
CA VAL A 138 2.15 -19.74 -0.82
C VAL A 138 0.75 -20.32 -0.98
N THR A 139 0.56 -21.22 -1.94
CA THR A 139 -0.72 -21.87 -2.22
C THR A 139 -0.62 -23.38 -2.00
N GLY A 140 -1.54 -23.93 -1.26
CA GLY A 140 -1.74 -25.37 -1.08
C GLY A 140 -3.00 -25.85 -1.79
N TRP A 141 -3.00 -27.12 -2.26
CA TRP A 141 -4.16 -27.80 -2.81
C TRP A 141 -4.48 -29.03 -1.96
N PHE A 142 -5.76 -29.20 -1.68
CA PHE A 142 -6.30 -30.22 -0.79
C PHE A 142 -7.19 -31.21 -1.58
N MET A 143 -7.53 -32.32 -0.95
CA MET A 143 -8.49 -33.27 -1.54
C MET A 143 -9.92 -32.76 -1.47
N GLU A 144 -10.26 -32.11 -0.35
CA GLU A 144 -11.58 -31.56 -0.08
C GLU A 144 -11.81 -30.19 -0.73
N SER A 145 -13.07 -29.82 -0.86
CA SER A 145 -13.50 -28.49 -1.30
C SER A 145 -13.22 -27.46 -0.21
N VAL A 146 -12.32 -26.52 -0.49
CA VAL A 146 -11.92 -25.42 0.43
C VAL A 146 -12.73 -24.15 0.17
N LYS A 147 -13.13 -23.93 -1.10
CA LYS A 147 -13.90 -22.76 -1.55
C LYS A 147 -13.25 -21.41 -1.19
N PRO A 148 -12.09 -21.09 -1.75
CA PRO A 148 -11.30 -19.90 -1.37
C PRO A 148 -12.00 -18.56 -1.63
N TRP A 149 -13.16 -18.55 -2.29
CA TRP A 149 -13.97 -17.37 -2.55
C TRP A 149 -15.03 -17.09 -1.46
N GLU A 150 -15.24 -17.99 -0.51
CA GLU A 150 -16.21 -17.84 0.57
C GLU A 150 -15.59 -17.10 1.77
N GLY A 151 -16.43 -16.48 2.58
CA GLY A 151 -16.02 -15.80 3.79
C GLY A 151 -15.57 -14.35 3.60
N SER A 152 -15.14 -13.74 4.69
CA SER A 152 -14.58 -12.39 4.69
C SER A 152 -13.17 -12.37 4.12
N ILE A 153 -12.77 -11.23 3.52
CA ILE A 153 -11.54 -11.12 2.75
C ILE A 153 -10.26 -11.47 3.52
N MET A 154 -10.20 -11.13 4.81
CA MET A 154 -9.08 -11.40 5.70
C MET A 154 -9.61 -11.79 7.08
N THR A 155 -9.45 -13.05 7.48
CA THR A 155 -10.08 -13.59 8.69
C THR A 155 -9.09 -14.15 9.69
N LEU A 156 -7.90 -14.51 9.26
CA LEU A 156 -6.89 -15.14 10.10
C LEU A 156 -5.50 -14.54 9.81
N ILE A 157 -4.75 -14.32 10.88
CA ILE A 157 -3.38 -13.83 10.82
C ILE A 157 -2.49 -14.64 11.76
N SER A 158 -1.30 -15.01 11.32
CA SER A 158 -0.22 -15.50 12.16
C SER A 158 0.87 -14.45 12.31
N ARG A 159 1.37 -14.31 13.55
CA ARG A 159 2.41 -13.36 13.93
C ARG A 159 3.69 -14.03 14.40
N GLU A 160 3.84 -15.30 14.13
CA GLU A 160 4.93 -16.14 14.66
C GLU A 160 6.32 -15.62 14.23
N VAL A 161 6.42 -15.05 13.03
CA VAL A 161 7.68 -14.53 12.46
C VAL A 161 7.67 -13.01 12.25
N ASP A 162 6.78 -12.27 12.94
CA ASP A 162 6.66 -10.81 12.78
C ASP A 162 7.67 -10.00 13.61
N ASN A 163 8.40 -10.65 14.51
CA ASN A 163 9.40 -10.02 15.37
C ASN A 163 10.79 -10.62 15.18
N ARG A 164 11.30 -10.57 13.95
CA ARG A 164 12.60 -11.10 13.59
C ARG A 164 13.71 -10.44 14.41
N GLN A 165 14.51 -11.25 15.08
CA GLN A 165 15.62 -10.79 15.94
C GLN A 165 15.24 -9.75 17.01
N GLY A 166 13.98 -9.74 17.48
CA GLY A 166 13.50 -8.79 18.49
C GLY A 166 13.34 -7.34 18.00
N THR A 167 13.40 -7.11 16.69
CA THR A 167 13.36 -5.77 16.08
C THR A 167 11.96 -5.26 15.77
N HIS A 168 10.93 -6.10 15.92
CA HIS A 168 9.56 -5.85 15.47
C HIS A 168 9.43 -5.66 13.94
N TYR A 169 10.44 -6.05 13.18
CA TYR A 169 10.41 -6.24 11.73
C TYR A 169 10.46 -7.73 11.42
N GLY A 170 9.69 -8.16 10.46
CA GLY A 170 9.52 -9.55 10.04
C GLY A 170 8.27 -9.69 9.21
N SER A 171 7.78 -10.91 9.04
CA SER A 171 6.61 -11.17 8.22
C SER A 171 5.42 -11.64 9.02
N LYS A 172 4.23 -11.34 8.51
CA LYS A 172 2.94 -11.87 8.94
C LYS A 172 2.38 -12.77 7.86
N LEU A 173 1.66 -13.78 8.28
CA LEU A 173 0.91 -14.65 7.40
C LEU A 173 -0.55 -14.26 7.50
N GLU A 174 -1.19 -13.96 6.37
CA GLU A 174 -2.58 -13.58 6.30
C GLU A 174 -3.35 -14.54 5.40
N VAL A 175 -4.51 -14.97 5.85
CA VAL A 175 -5.43 -15.78 5.03
C VAL A 175 -6.28 -14.84 4.21
N PHE A 176 -6.31 -15.08 2.91
CA PHE A 176 -6.93 -14.20 1.95
C PHE A 176 -8.02 -14.94 1.16
N ALA A 177 -9.27 -14.53 1.34
CA ALA A 177 -10.34 -14.99 0.46
C ALA A 177 -10.08 -14.44 -0.97
N SER A 178 -9.83 -15.33 -1.93
CA SER A 178 -9.43 -14.95 -3.27
C SER A 178 -10.53 -15.15 -4.30
N ASN A 179 -10.64 -14.24 -5.27
CA ASN A 179 -11.40 -14.50 -6.48
C ASN A 179 -10.52 -15.13 -7.55
N PRO A 180 -11.10 -15.75 -8.60
CA PRO A 180 -10.33 -16.44 -9.64
C PRO A 180 -9.28 -15.55 -10.34
N GLY A 181 -9.55 -14.25 -10.48
CA GLY A 181 -8.62 -13.32 -11.13
C GLY A 181 -7.36 -13.08 -10.30
N PHE A 182 -7.50 -12.82 -8.99
CA PHE A 182 -6.35 -12.72 -8.08
C PHE A 182 -5.59 -14.05 -7.99
N TYR A 183 -6.31 -15.15 -7.88
CA TYR A 183 -5.70 -16.47 -7.84
C TYR A 183 -4.85 -16.73 -9.08
N ALA A 184 -5.43 -16.56 -10.28
CA ALA A 184 -4.74 -16.76 -11.53
C ALA A 184 -3.54 -15.85 -11.73
N GLY A 185 -3.67 -14.56 -11.40
CA GLY A 185 -2.67 -13.55 -11.72
C GLY A 185 -1.58 -13.38 -10.68
N LEU A 186 -1.85 -13.71 -9.42
CA LEU A 186 -0.94 -13.41 -8.31
C LEU A 186 -0.49 -14.65 -7.53
N PHE A 187 -1.34 -15.67 -7.37
CA PHE A 187 -1.08 -16.74 -6.40
C PHE A 187 -0.65 -18.05 -7.05
N VAL A 188 -0.87 -18.20 -8.35
CA VAL A 188 -0.40 -19.34 -9.13
C VAL A 188 0.82 -18.94 -9.93
N PRO A 189 2.01 -19.51 -9.66
CA PRO A 189 3.21 -19.19 -10.42
C PRO A 189 3.05 -19.64 -11.88
N TRP A 190 3.39 -18.75 -12.80
CA TRP A 190 3.37 -19.11 -14.23
C TRP A 190 4.56 -19.99 -14.57
N ARG A 191 4.32 -21.21 -15.05
CA ARG A 191 5.32 -22.16 -15.55
C ARG A 191 5.06 -22.51 -17.00
N SER A 192 3.84 -22.90 -17.31
CA SER A 192 3.34 -23.19 -18.65
C SER A 192 1.83 -22.99 -18.69
N SER A 193 1.26 -22.89 -19.89
CA SER A 193 -0.19 -22.81 -20.06
C SER A 193 -0.93 -24.06 -19.56
N GLY A 194 -0.33 -25.22 -19.71
CA GLY A 194 -0.89 -26.50 -19.22
C GLY A 194 -0.91 -26.57 -17.70
N ASP A 195 0.21 -26.24 -17.07
CA ASP A 195 0.35 -26.23 -15.61
C ASP A 195 -0.59 -25.19 -14.96
N HIS A 196 -0.63 -23.98 -15.50
CA HIS A 196 -1.51 -22.93 -15.01
C HIS A 196 -3.00 -23.32 -15.12
N LYS A 197 -3.43 -23.93 -16.24
CA LYS A 197 -4.79 -24.44 -16.39
C LYS A 197 -5.10 -25.55 -15.39
N ALA A 198 -4.15 -26.46 -15.14
CA ALA A 198 -4.31 -27.53 -14.15
C ALA A 198 -4.48 -26.96 -12.73
N CYS A 199 -3.73 -25.93 -12.37
CA CYS A 199 -3.92 -25.20 -11.10
C CYS A 199 -5.28 -24.52 -11.04
N MET A 200 -5.70 -23.83 -12.11
CA MET A 200 -7.01 -23.18 -12.20
C MET A 200 -8.17 -24.16 -12.09
N ALA A 201 -8.06 -25.35 -12.66
CA ALA A 201 -9.09 -26.38 -12.55
C ALA A 201 -9.31 -26.88 -11.13
N ARG A 202 -8.30 -26.73 -10.25
CA ARG A 202 -8.34 -27.08 -8.83
C ARG A 202 -8.52 -25.88 -7.90
N TYR A 203 -8.96 -24.74 -8.43
CA TYR A 203 -9.14 -23.51 -7.64
C TYR A 203 -10.04 -23.72 -6.42
N GLU A 204 -11.12 -24.49 -6.54
CA GLU A 204 -12.04 -24.82 -5.43
C GLU A 204 -11.34 -25.51 -4.26
N GLN A 205 -10.31 -26.31 -4.53
CA GLN A 205 -9.54 -27.08 -3.56
C GLN A 205 -8.30 -26.33 -3.05
N SER A 206 -8.09 -25.07 -3.47
CA SER A 206 -6.90 -24.31 -3.10
C SER A 206 -7.09 -23.46 -1.85
N PHE A 207 -5.99 -23.27 -1.14
CA PHE A 207 -5.90 -22.33 -0.03
C PHE A 207 -4.61 -21.52 -0.14
N THR A 208 -4.72 -20.20 -0.06
CA THR A 208 -3.56 -19.31 -0.21
C THR A 208 -3.26 -18.57 1.08
N ILE A 209 -2.01 -18.63 1.50
CA ILE A 209 -1.45 -17.82 2.59
C ILE A 209 -0.61 -16.70 1.96
N VAL A 210 -0.94 -15.48 2.28
CA VAL A 210 -0.19 -14.29 1.89
C VAL A 210 0.86 -14.02 2.96
N VAL A 211 2.10 -13.82 2.54
CA VAL A 211 3.24 -13.47 3.40
C VAL A 211 3.56 -12.01 3.18
N LEU A 212 3.41 -11.20 4.23
CA LEU A 212 3.53 -9.75 4.21
C LEU A 212 4.66 -9.33 5.15
N ALA A 213 5.72 -8.70 4.61
CA ALA A 213 6.80 -8.17 5.44
C ALA A 213 6.52 -6.73 5.89
N ARG A 214 6.83 -6.43 7.17
CA ARG A 214 7.07 -5.06 7.60
C ARG A 214 8.45 -4.66 7.11
N ASP A 215 8.52 -3.86 6.03
CA ASP A 215 9.81 -3.48 5.43
C ASP A 215 10.57 -2.47 6.30
N ARG A 216 11.84 -2.79 6.56
CA ARG A 216 12.83 -1.90 7.15
C ARG A 216 13.48 -1.05 6.07
N GLY A 217 13.73 -1.64 4.91
CA GLY A 217 14.14 -0.95 3.71
C GLY A 217 13.15 0.11 3.27
N ALA A 218 13.61 1.06 2.48
CA ALA A 218 12.75 2.13 2.00
C ALA A 218 13.15 2.58 0.60
N GLY A 219 12.14 2.84 -0.22
CA GLY A 219 12.29 3.37 -1.56
C GLY A 219 12.13 4.88 -1.65
N LYS A 220 11.94 5.35 -2.86
CA LYS A 220 11.79 6.76 -3.22
C LYS A 220 10.74 6.91 -4.31
N VAL A 221 9.98 8.00 -4.23
CA VAL A 221 9.16 8.52 -5.32
C VAL A 221 9.85 9.74 -5.90
N SER A 222 10.00 9.77 -7.21
CA SER A 222 10.45 10.93 -7.99
C SER A 222 9.45 11.23 -9.09
N VAL A 223 9.73 12.24 -9.91
CA VAL A 223 8.97 12.53 -11.13
C VAL A 223 9.91 12.49 -12.31
N GLU A 224 9.41 12.09 -13.46
CA GLU A 224 10.18 12.12 -14.70
C GLU A 224 10.66 13.54 -15.02
N ASP A 225 11.92 13.69 -15.39
CA ASP A 225 12.53 14.95 -15.81
C ASP A 225 12.10 15.31 -17.24
N GLY A 226 10.82 15.66 -17.40
CA GLY A 226 10.23 16.05 -18.66
C GLY A 226 9.24 17.19 -18.48
N ASN A 227 9.61 18.43 -18.80
CA ASN A 227 8.75 19.63 -18.80
C ASN A 227 7.92 19.91 -17.52
N GLY A 228 8.49 19.67 -16.36
CA GLY A 228 8.17 20.26 -15.05
C GLY A 228 6.78 20.06 -14.47
N ALA A 229 5.70 20.20 -15.22
CA ALA A 229 4.35 20.28 -14.64
C ALA A 229 3.52 18.99 -14.72
N THR A 230 3.90 18.02 -15.54
CA THR A 230 3.10 16.83 -15.84
C THR A 230 3.82 15.50 -15.65
N GLY A 231 5.07 15.52 -15.16
CA GLY A 231 5.87 14.29 -14.96
C GLY A 231 5.12 13.22 -14.16
N GLU A 232 5.08 11.98 -14.68
CA GLU A 232 4.51 10.86 -13.97
C GLU A 232 5.39 10.46 -12.78
N PRO A 233 4.82 9.89 -11.72
CA PRO A 233 5.63 9.40 -10.60
C PRO A 233 6.47 8.20 -11.02
N VAL A 234 7.75 8.23 -10.66
CA VAL A 234 8.70 7.11 -10.80
C VAL A 234 8.98 6.55 -9.42
N ILE A 235 8.81 5.25 -9.28
CA ILE A 235 9.05 4.51 -8.04
C ILE A 235 10.40 3.80 -8.16
N ASP A 236 11.31 4.11 -7.25
CA ASP A 236 12.57 3.41 -7.06
C ASP A 236 12.52 2.68 -5.70
N TYR A 237 12.41 1.36 -5.75
CA TYR A 237 12.32 0.51 -4.56
C TYR A 237 13.08 -0.79 -4.80
N ALA A 238 14.01 -1.07 -3.92
CA ALA A 238 14.72 -2.35 -3.86
C ALA A 238 14.40 -3.04 -2.53
N LEU A 239 14.11 -4.35 -2.59
CA LEU A 239 13.91 -5.15 -1.40
C LEU A 239 15.22 -5.23 -0.59
N ASP A 240 15.17 -4.78 0.67
CA ASP A 240 16.31 -4.88 1.58
C ASP A 240 16.62 -6.35 1.91
N PRO A 241 17.89 -6.77 2.01
CA PRO A 241 18.24 -8.15 2.34
C PRO A 241 17.62 -8.66 3.65
N PHE A 242 17.49 -7.80 4.67
CA PHE A 242 16.84 -8.17 5.93
C PHE A 242 15.34 -8.48 5.72
N ASP A 243 14.66 -7.71 4.87
CA ASP A 243 13.24 -7.89 4.55
C ASP A 243 13.04 -9.12 3.67
N ALA A 244 13.99 -9.40 2.76
CA ALA A 244 14.00 -10.62 1.94
C ALA A 244 14.09 -11.89 2.80
N GLU A 245 14.97 -11.88 3.80
CA GLU A 245 15.08 -12.98 4.77
C GLU A 245 13.80 -13.12 5.61
N GLY A 246 13.18 -12.00 6.02
CA GLY A 246 11.91 -12.02 6.72
C GLY A 246 10.78 -12.63 5.88
N LEU A 247 10.73 -12.32 4.59
CA LEU A 247 9.78 -12.97 3.65
C LEU A 247 10.07 -14.45 3.51
N LEU A 248 11.34 -14.85 3.42
CA LEU A 248 11.75 -16.24 3.32
C LEU A 248 11.30 -17.05 4.55
N GLU A 249 11.52 -16.53 5.76
CA GLU A 249 11.03 -17.13 7.00
C GLU A 249 9.50 -17.32 6.97
N GLY A 250 8.76 -16.32 6.50
CA GLY A 250 7.32 -16.38 6.34
C GLY A 250 6.87 -17.41 5.30
N ILE A 251 7.55 -17.52 4.15
CA ILE A 251 7.28 -18.53 3.13
C ILE A 251 7.45 -19.95 3.73
N LEU A 252 8.54 -20.19 4.44
CA LEU A 252 8.81 -21.50 5.04
C LEU A 252 7.77 -21.86 6.10
N LEU A 253 7.35 -20.89 6.92
CA LEU A 253 6.29 -21.11 7.89
C LEU A 253 4.94 -21.39 7.21
N ALA A 254 4.61 -20.67 6.13
CA ALA A 254 3.39 -20.92 5.36
C ALA A 254 3.38 -22.32 4.72
N CYS A 255 4.53 -22.77 4.17
CA CYS A 255 4.66 -24.13 3.65
C CYS A 255 4.41 -25.19 4.74
N ARG A 256 5.01 -25.02 5.91
CA ARG A 256 4.80 -25.93 7.04
C ARG A 256 3.35 -25.94 7.53
N ALA A 257 2.71 -24.78 7.56
CA ALA A 257 1.30 -24.68 7.95
C ALA A 257 0.37 -25.39 6.96
N LEU A 258 0.65 -25.29 5.66
CA LEU A 258 -0.13 -25.98 4.63
C LEU A 258 0.10 -27.49 4.66
N ASP A 259 1.34 -27.95 4.85
CA ASP A 259 1.68 -29.36 5.02
C ASP A 259 0.98 -29.95 6.24
N ALA A 260 1.08 -29.30 7.38
CA ALA A 260 0.40 -29.71 8.63
C ALA A 260 -1.14 -29.71 8.51
N ALA A 261 -1.69 -28.90 7.60
CA ALA A 261 -3.11 -28.88 7.29
C ALA A 261 -3.53 -29.99 6.32
N GLY A 262 -2.59 -30.79 5.78
CA GLY A 262 -2.85 -31.91 4.87
C GLY A 262 -2.91 -31.51 3.40
N ALA A 263 -2.24 -30.46 2.98
CA ALA A 263 -2.13 -30.11 1.57
C ALA A 263 -1.40 -31.20 0.79
N LEU A 264 -2.00 -31.67 -0.31
CA LEU A 264 -1.42 -32.67 -1.20
C LEU A 264 -0.39 -32.09 -2.17
N GLU A 265 -0.48 -30.80 -2.43
CA GLU A 265 0.46 -30.07 -3.27
C GLU A 265 0.65 -28.68 -2.69
N ILE A 266 1.88 -28.17 -2.68
CA ILE A 266 2.21 -26.83 -2.19
C ILE A 266 3.10 -26.13 -3.23
N ALA A 267 2.79 -24.88 -3.55
CA ALA A 267 3.57 -24.03 -4.44
C ALA A 267 3.91 -22.70 -3.80
N THR A 268 5.14 -22.27 -4.01
CA THR A 268 5.60 -20.91 -3.74
C THR A 268 5.57 -20.08 -5.04
N THR A 269 5.68 -18.77 -4.93
CA THR A 269 5.83 -17.88 -6.10
C THR A 269 7.25 -17.83 -6.66
N LEU A 270 8.18 -18.63 -6.13
CA LEU A 270 9.57 -18.70 -6.58
C LEU A 270 9.67 -19.57 -7.85
N PRO A 271 10.08 -19.02 -9.02
CA PRO A 271 9.98 -19.73 -10.29
C PRO A 271 10.87 -20.98 -10.41
N SER A 272 12.03 -20.98 -9.72
CA SER A 272 12.98 -22.11 -9.77
C SER A 272 12.61 -23.27 -8.86
N VAL A 273 11.68 -23.08 -7.92
CA VAL A 273 11.29 -24.11 -6.96
C VAL A 273 10.09 -24.85 -7.50
N PRO A 274 10.18 -26.18 -7.79
CA PRO A 274 9.03 -26.95 -8.24
C PRO A 274 7.97 -27.04 -7.14
N HIS A 275 6.72 -27.38 -7.50
CA HIS A 275 5.70 -27.68 -6.51
C HIS A 275 6.12 -28.91 -5.67
N PHE A 276 5.94 -28.84 -4.38
CA PHE A 276 5.95 -30.03 -3.55
C PHE A 276 4.66 -30.83 -3.82
N LYS A 277 4.78 -32.14 -3.98
CA LYS A 277 3.65 -33.06 -4.11
C LYS A 277 3.82 -34.17 -3.09
N ALA A 278 2.86 -34.31 -2.19
CA ALA A 278 2.83 -35.42 -1.24
C ALA A 278 2.72 -36.76 -1.99
N ALA A 279 3.37 -37.80 -1.49
CA ALA A 279 3.23 -39.13 -2.07
C ALA A 279 1.85 -39.72 -1.69
N PRO A 280 1.21 -40.49 -2.59
CA PRO A 280 -0.01 -41.16 -2.24
C PRO A 280 0.27 -42.25 -1.19
N HIS A 281 -0.20 -42.04 0.02
CA HIS A 281 -0.47 -43.02 1.11
C HIS A 281 0.60 -44.04 1.51
N GLU A 282 1.88 -43.91 1.23
CA GLU A 282 2.91 -44.84 1.67
C GLU A 282 3.99 -44.13 2.54
N ASN A 283 3.89 -44.35 3.86
CA ASN A 283 4.88 -44.02 4.90
C ASN A 283 5.19 -42.53 5.12
N ILE A 284 4.84 -42.03 6.29
CA ILE A 284 5.06 -40.67 6.79
C ILE A 284 6.54 -40.24 6.73
N ASP A 285 7.49 -41.13 6.87
CA ASP A 285 8.93 -40.83 6.98
C ASP A 285 9.61 -40.42 5.68
N PRO A 286 9.41 -41.07 4.52
CA PRO A 286 9.95 -40.60 3.25
C PRO A 286 9.41 -39.26 2.79
N ASP A 287 8.17 -38.95 3.07
CA ASP A 287 7.56 -37.67 2.71
C ASP A 287 8.08 -36.54 3.58
N GLN A 288 8.32 -36.75 4.85
CA GLN A 288 8.91 -35.74 5.72
C GLN A 288 10.34 -35.38 5.27
N THR A 289 11.17 -36.32 4.90
CA THR A 289 12.52 -36.09 4.36
C THR A 289 12.47 -35.33 3.03
N ARG A 290 11.55 -35.71 2.13
CA ARG A 290 11.36 -35.02 0.84
C ARG A 290 10.87 -33.60 1.04
N PHE A 291 9.98 -33.37 1.99
CA PHE A 291 9.46 -32.04 2.34
C PHE A 291 10.57 -31.15 2.89
N GLU A 292 11.38 -31.63 3.83
CA GLU A 292 12.52 -30.86 4.36
C GLU A 292 13.56 -30.52 3.30
N ASN A 293 13.85 -31.45 2.38
CA ASN A 293 14.72 -31.19 1.25
C ASN A 293 14.15 -30.10 0.34
N TRP A 294 12.85 -30.14 0.07
CA TRP A 294 12.17 -29.11 -0.73
C TRP A 294 12.19 -27.73 -0.02
N LEU A 295 12.03 -27.69 1.30
CA LEU A 295 12.21 -26.46 2.07
C LEU A 295 13.66 -25.94 2.01
N ALA A 296 14.66 -26.81 1.94
CA ALA A 296 16.05 -26.44 1.72
C ALA A 296 16.28 -25.84 0.33
N ASP A 297 15.60 -26.35 -0.69
CA ASP A 297 15.60 -25.75 -2.04
C ASP A 297 15.02 -24.35 -2.04
N ILE A 298 13.91 -24.12 -1.31
CA ILE A 298 13.33 -22.78 -1.10
C ILE A 298 14.36 -21.84 -0.44
N ARG A 299 15.05 -22.28 0.61
CA ARG A 299 16.10 -21.50 1.28
C ARG A 299 17.23 -21.14 0.32
N THR A 300 17.66 -22.09 -0.50
CA THR A 300 18.72 -21.90 -1.48
C THR A 300 18.32 -20.92 -2.59
N ALA A 301 17.08 -21.02 -3.08
CA ALA A 301 16.54 -20.06 -4.05
C ALA A 301 16.48 -18.65 -3.50
N GLY A 302 16.01 -18.50 -2.27
CA GLY A 302 15.88 -17.23 -1.57
C GLY A 302 14.89 -16.27 -2.24
N VAL A 303 14.55 -15.20 -1.54
CA VAL A 303 13.75 -14.10 -2.10
C VAL A 303 14.68 -13.03 -2.65
N LYS A 304 14.60 -12.75 -3.95
CA LYS A 304 15.53 -11.83 -4.64
C LYS A 304 14.71 -10.79 -5.43
N PRO A 305 15.21 -9.56 -5.56
CA PRO A 305 14.59 -8.55 -6.43
C PRO A 305 14.43 -9.06 -7.87
N GLY A 306 13.22 -8.86 -8.43
CA GLY A 306 12.93 -9.30 -9.79
C GLY A 306 12.77 -10.81 -9.97
N TYR A 307 12.82 -11.59 -8.89
CA TYR A 307 12.72 -13.04 -8.92
C TYR A 307 11.52 -13.54 -8.12
N GLY A 308 10.49 -13.98 -8.81
CA GLY A 308 9.20 -14.35 -8.23
C GLY A 308 8.25 -13.17 -8.07
N LEU A 309 7.06 -13.44 -7.55
CA LEU A 309 6.05 -12.44 -7.32
C LEU A 309 6.37 -11.63 -6.05
N LEU A 310 6.52 -10.33 -6.21
CA LEU A 310 6.47 -9.36 -5.12
C LEU A 310 5.41 -8.32 -5.47
N GLY A 311 4.44 -8.16 -4.59
CA GLY A 311 3.37 -7.17 -4.72
C GLY A 311 3.36 -6.20 -3.54
N SER A 312 2.53 -5.16 -3.62
CA SER A 312 2.23 -4.26 -2.52
C SER A 312 0.84 -3.68 -2.66
N ALA A 313 0.10 -3.62 -1.57
CA ALA A 313 -1.16 -2.90 -1.44
C ALA A 313 -1.08 -1.76 -0.39
N HIS A 314 0.10 -1.50 0.20
CA HIS A 314 0.28 -0.69 1.40
C HIS A 314 1.39 0.35 1.20
N GLN A 315 1.18 1.32 0.32
CA GLN A 315 2.14 2.39 0.06
C GLN A 315 2.04 3.48 1.14
N MET A 316 3.19 3.84 1.76
CA MET A 316 3.21 4.82 2.86
C MET A 316 4.55 5.55 2.98
N SER A 317 4.60 6.59 3.83
CA SER A 317 5.83 7.22 4.36
C SER A 317 6.64 8.14 3.45
N SER A 318 6.26 8.41 2.23
CA SER A 318 7.01 9.23 1.27
C SER A 318 6.98 10.76 1.53
N CYS A 319 6.15 11.22 2.50
CA CYS A 319 6.06 12.60 2.97
C CYS A 319 6.03 12.62 4.52
N ARG A 320 6.96 11.97 5.16
CA ARG A 320 6.96 11.66 6.61
C ARG A 320 6.70 12.88 7.49
N MET A 321 5.89 12.67 8.53
CA MET A 321 5.73 13.64 9.61
C MET A 321 6.87 13.58 10.63
N GLY A 322 7.07 14.68 11.36
CA GLY A 322 8.02 14.72 12.49
C GLY A 322 8.02 16.06 13.21
N GLY A 323 8.62 16.08 14.39
CA GLY A 323 8.61 17.25 15.30
C GLY A 323 9.47 18.45 14.85
N LYS A 324 10.34 18.27 13.86
CA LYS A 324 11.19 19.34 13.30
C LYS A 324 11.50 19.13 11.83
N PRO A 325 11.71 20.23 11.06
CA PRO A 325 12.16 20.12 9.68
C PRO A 325 13.54 19.44 9.61
N GLY A 326 13.72 18.58 8.61
CA GLY A 326 14.96 17.81 8.46
C GLY A 326 15.10 17.20 7.08
N LYS A 327 16.11 16.31 6.94
CA LYS A 327 16.39 15.59 5.68
C LYS A 327 15.39 14.45 5.39
N THR A 328 14.52 14.12 6.35
CA THR A 328 13.63 12.96 6.29
C THR A 328 12.16 13.30 6.57
N THR A 329 11.86 14.53 6.99
CA THR A 329 10.51 14.96 7.36
C THR A 329 10.00 16.04 6.40
N VAL A 330 8.78 15.86 5.91
CA VAL A 330 8.12 16.76 4.95
C VAL A 330 7.06 17.60 5.66
N VAL A 331 6.37 17.03 6.62
CA VAL A 331 5.31 17.71 7.37
C VAL A 331 5.57 17.70 8.87
N SER A 332 4.98 18.68 9.56
CA SER A 332 4.94 18.73 11.02
C SER A 332 4.04 17.61 11.57
N GLU A 333 4.07 17.39 12.87
CA GLU A 333 3.14 16.49 13.58
C GLU A 333 1.67 16.90 13.42
N LYS A 334 1.42 18.15 13.03
CA LYS A 334 0.08 18.66 12.70
C LYS A 334 -0.33 18.38 11.25
N GLY A 335 0.59 17.96 10.39
CA GLY A 335 0.35 17.69 8.95
C GLY A 335 0.63 18.86 8.03
N GLN A 336 1.07 20.02 8.54
CA GLN A 336 1.46 21.16 7.70
C GLN A 336 2.84 20.94 7.07
N VAL A 337 2.98 21.26 5.80
CA VAL A 337 4.25 21.15 5.06
C VAL A 337 5.24 22.19 5.57
N TRP A 338 6.45 21.76 5.91
CA TRP A 338 7.49 22.64 6.44
C TRP A 338 7.82 23.80 5.50
N GLY A 339 7.85 25.01 6.06
CA GLY A 339 8.16 26.23 5.30
C GLY A 339 7.09 26.68 4.32
N HIS A 340 5.92 26.03 4.28
CA HIS A 340 4.81 26.38 3.42
C HIS A 340 3.54 26.62 4.22
N GLU A 341 3.05 27.83 4.16
CA GLU A 341 1.80 28.20 4.82
C GLU A 341 0.59 27.73 3.99
N LYS A 342 -0.50 27.38 4.66
CA LYS A 342 -1.75 26.93 4.03
C LYS A 342 -1.62 25.66 3.17
N LEU A 343 -0.53 24.88 3.32
CA LEU A 343 -0.30 23.61 2.63
C LEU A 343 -0.20 22.47 3.65
N TRP A 344 -1.04 21.46 3.47
CA TRP A 344 -1.18 20.33 4.37
C TRP A 344 -1.13 19.02 3.60
N VAL A 345 -0.72 17.94 4.27
CA VAL A 345 -0.81 16.57 3.73
C VAL A 345 -1.56 15.71 4.73
N ALA A 346 -2.58 14.99 4.26
CA ALA A 346 -3.43 14.15 5.11
C ALA A 346 -3.74 12.81 4.44
N ASP A 347 -2.72 11.97 4.29
CA ASP A 347 -2.82 10.63 3.69
C ASP A 347 -1.73 9.68 4.23
N GLY A 348 -1.60 8.49 3.65
CA GLY A 348 -0.61 7.50 4.06
C GLY A 348 0.85 7.91 3.88
N SER A 349 1.12 8.95 3.09
CA SER A 349 2.49 9.44 2.88
C SER A 349 3.12 10.03 4.13
N VAL A 350 2.31 10.50 5.08
CA VAL A 350 2.81 11.15 6.32
C VAL A 350 3.25 10.15 7.39
N LEU A 351 2.90 8.87 7.27
CA LEU A 351 3.31 7.87 8.24
C LEU A 351 4.84 7.83 8.38
N PRO A 352 5.39 7.77 9.61
CA PRO A 352 6.83 7.89 9.81
C PRO A 352 7.62 6.64 9.40
N THR A 353 6.97 5.48 9.32
CA THR A 353 7.57 4.18 8.97
C THR A 353 6.47 3.20 8.55
N ALA A 354 6.88 2.02 8.08
CA ALA A 354 5.99 0.89 7.85
C ALA A 354 5.22 0.52 9.13
N THR A 355 3.90 0.43 9.04
CA THR A 355 3.02 0.17 10.21
C THR A 355 3.13 -1.25 10.75
N GLY A 356 3.55 -2.20 9.91
CA GLY A 356 3.58 -3.61 10.25
C GLY A 356 2.19 -4.25 10.39
N VAL A 357 1.13 -3.51 10.03
CA VAL A 357 -0.27 -3.96 9.91
C VAL A 357 -0.87 -3.31 8.67
N ASN A 358 -1.96 -3.86 8.15
CA ASN A 358 -2.70 -3.29 7.03
C ASN A 358 -3.09 -1.84 7.36
N PRO A 359 -2.63 -0.82 6.60
CA PRO A 359 -2.52 0.54 7.10
C PRO A 359 -3.81 1.38 7.01
N ALA A 360 -4.92 0.86 6.46
CA ALA A 360 -6.12 1.65 6.20
C ALA A 360 -6.63 2.42 7.45
N ILE A 361 -6.74 1.73 8.60
CA ILE A 361 -7.18 2.35 9.85
C ILE A 361 -6.13 3.36 10.38
N SER A 362 -4.84 3.03 10.27
CA SER A 362 -3.76 3.94 10.67
C SER A 362 -3.77 5.21 9.82
N ILE A 363 -3.98 5.08 8.49
CA ILE A 363 -4.10 6.22 7.58
C ILE A 363 -5.30 7.09 7.94
N MET A 364 -6.48 6.47 8.16
CA MET A 364 -7.69 7.20 8.53
C MET A 364 -7.53 7.93 9.88
N SER A 365 -6.91 7.27 10.88
CA SER A 365 -6.67 7.88 12.19
C SER A 365 -5.76 9.10 12.10
N VAL A 366 -4.66 9.00 11.36
CA VAL A 366 -3.73 10.12 11.15
C VAL A 366 -4.38 11.23 10.32
N ALA A 367 -5.13 10.89 9.26
CA ALA A 367 -5.85 11.88 8.46
C ALA A 367 -6.91 12.62 9.30
N HIS A 368 -7.63 11.91 10.19
CA HIS A 368 -8.57 12.52 11.13
C HIS A 368 -7.86 13.46 12.13
N HIS A 369 -6.72 13.04 12.69
CA HIS A 369 -5.90 13.88 13.55
C HIS A 369 -5.50 15.17 12.82
N ILE A 370 -4.94 15.07 11.61
CA ILE A 370 -4.52 16.23 10.81
C ILE A 370 -5.71 17.14 10.48
N GLY A 371 -6.87 16.56 10.15
CA GLY A 371 -8.09 17.32 9.91
C GLY A 371 -8.48 18.18 11.12
N ASN A 372 -8.42 17.61 12.33
CA ASN A 372 -8.70 18.35 13.57
C ASN A 372 -7.66 19.45 13.82
N GLN A 373 -6.37 19.22 13.56
CA GLN A 373 -5.32 20.24 13.65
C GLN A 373 -5.57 21.39 12.66
N LEU A 374 -5.96 21.08 11.42
CA LEU A 374 -6.30 22.09 10.43
C LEU A 374 -7.52 22.92 10.86
N VAL A 375 -8.59 22.28 11.35
CA VAL A 375 -9.78 23.00 11.84
C VAL A 375 -9.42 23.92 13.00
N GLY A 376 -8.60 23.47 13.95
CA GLY A 376 -8.09 24.32 15.03
C GLY A 376 -7.34 25.56 14.50
N HIS A 377 -6.37 25.32 13.59
CA HIS A 377 -5.60 26.39 12.96
C HIS A 377 -6.47 27.42 12.20
N LEU A 378 -7.54 26.97 11.53
CA LEU A 378 -8.44 27.84 10.79
C LEU A 378 -9.38 28.67 11.69
N LYS A 379 -9.61 28.25 12.93
CA LYS A 379 -10.39 29.00 13.94
C LYS A 379 -9.57 30.10 14.61
N GLU A 380 -8.25 29.96 14.62
CA GLU A 380 -7.31 30.94 15.21
C GLU A 380 -6.97 32.09 14.24
N GLN A 381 -7.34 31.99 12.96
CA GLN A 381 -7.20 33.02 11.92
C GLN A 381 -8.49 33.83 11.72
#